data_acbf9244f16d9373b0b19a80d2a25ce4
#
_entry.id   acbf9244f16d9373b0b19a80d2a25ce4
#
_cell.length_a   1.000
_cell.length_b   1.000
_cell.length_c   1.000
_cell.angle_alpha   90.00
_cell.angle_beta   90.00
_cell.angle_gamma   90.00
#
_symmetry.space_group_name_H-M   'P 1'
#
loop_
_entity.id
_entity.type
_entity.pdbx_description
1 polymer ?
#
loop_
_entity_poly.entity_id
_entity_poly.type
_entity_poly.pdbx_seq_one_letter_code
_entity_poly.pdbx_strand_id
1 'polypeptide(L)'
;MANAEVKKTLRQFDEELKQLHLSGQWIYEGLLAQVIGGPRPRGDAFLWPWKMVYEKLQEACGVLEESFTARRSLLFNNPGLPTGGTTHTLLMGIQMIKAREIAWAHRHTLAAIRFVIKGDGKVFTVVDGEKCPMEPFDLILTPQWTWHDHQNPTHETAMWVDVLDVPFMLGLNLPFYEPYPGDKLQAARENVSEHLQQRAGFVRPAWENAKKENLPLRYRWKDIEPQLRGLANQPGSPYDGIALEYVNPITGGPTLPTLSCWIQLLRPGEHTKKHRHTSSAVYFVVGGEGTT
;
A
#
# COMPACT_ATOMS: atom_id res chain seq x y z
N MET A 1 -70.94 10.93 11.66
CA MET A 1 -69.96 11.34 10.65
C MET A 1 -68.62 10.73 11.03
N ALA A 2 -68.22 9.69 10.34
CA ALA A 2 -66.91 9.06 10.57
C ALA A 2 -65.83 9.96 9.99
N ASN A 3 -64.88 10.42 10.86
CA ASN A 3 -63.69 11.09 10.42
C ASN A 3 -62.90 10.15 9.50
N ALA A 4 -62.86 10.48 8.20
CA ALA A 4 -61.93 9.81 7.29
C ALA A 4 -60.50 10.17 7.75
N GLU A 5 -59.81 9.23 8.41
CA GLU A 5 -58.38 9.35 8.67
C GLU A 5 -57.67 9.57 7.33
N VAL A 6 -57.10 10.77 7.15
CA VAL A 6 -56.28 11.07 5.99
C VAL A 6 -55.01 10.18 6.10
N LYS A 7 -54.95 9.16 5.25
CA LYS A 7 -53.77 8.28 5.18
C LYS A 7 -52.52 9.11 4.89
N LYS A 8 -51.60 9.08 5.84
CA LYS A 8 -50.29 9.70 5.71
C LYS A 8 -49.59 9.19 4.44
N THR A 9 -49.02 10.08 3.65
CA THR A 9 -48.17 9.72 2.49
C THR A 9 -46.82 9.19 2.94
N LEU A 10 -46.18 8.35 2.12
CA LEU A 10 -44.81 7.86 2.39
C LEU A 10 -43.84 9.02 2.61
N ARG A 11 -43.94 10.07 1.81
CA ARG A 11 -43.08 11.26 1.97
C ARG A 11 -43.26 11.97 3.32
N GLN A 12 -44.48 12.10 3.80
CA GLN A 12 -44.75 12.67 5.12
C GLN A 12 -44.18 11.80 6.23
N PHE A 13 -44.28 10.47 6.07
CA PHE A 13 -43.69 9.54 7.00
C PHE A 13 -42.16 9.60 7.01
N ASP A 14 -41.50 9.69 5.84
CA ASP A 14 -40.06 9.84 5.74
C ASP A 14 -39.57 11.12 6.40
N GLU A 15 -40.27 12.23 6.26
CA GLU A 15 -39.90 13.50 6.94
C GLU A 15 -40.04 13.38 8.46
N GLU A 16 -41.03 12.67 8.98
CA GLU A 16 -41.13 12.40 10.41
C GLU A 16 -40.01 11.48 10.92
N LEU A 17 -39.71 10.42 10.17
CA LEU A 17 -38.60 9.53 10.51
C LEU A 17 -37.27 10.32 10.58
N LYS A 18 -37.07 11.22 9.63
CA LYS A 18 -35.86 12.06 9.59
C LYS A 18 -35.74 12.96 10.83
N GLN A 19 -36.84 13.53 11.31
CA GLN A 19 -36.84 14.33 12.55
C GLN A 19 -36.51 13.48 13.79
N LEU A 20 -36.79 12.20 13.74
CA LEU A 20 -36.48 11.23 14.79
C LEU A 20 -35.12 10.56 14.59
N HIS A 21 -34.31 11.04 13.64
CA HIS A 21 -33.02 10.42 13.22
C HIS A 21 -33.19 8.94 12.78
N LEU A 22 -34.34 8.61 12.23
CA LEU A 22 -34.66 7.32 11.64
C LEU A 22 -34.79 7.44 10.13
N SER A 23 -34.61 6.33 9.42
CA SER A 23 -34.89 6.21 7.99
C SER A 23 -35.54 4.86 7.68
N GLY A 24 -36.42 4.85 6.70
CA GLY A 24 -36.98 3.59 6.21
C GLY A 24 -35.97 2.88 5.30
N GLN A 25 -35.89 1.55 5.43
CA GLN A 25 -34.97 0.75 4.60
C GLN A 25 -35.28 0.87 3.09
N TRP A 26 -36.51 1.19 2.71
CA TRP A 26 -36.94 1.35 1.31
C TRP A 26 -36.20 2.47 0.57
N ILE A 27 -35.63 3.48 1.27
CA ILE A 27 -34.79 4.49 0.62
C ILE A 27 -33.50 3.89 0.01
N TYR A 28 -33.05 2.72 0.49
CA TYR A 28 -31.88 2.01 0.01
C TYR A 28 -32.15 1.12 -1.21
N GLU A 29 -33.42 0.96 -1.64
CA GLU A 29 -33.73 0.19 -2.85
C GLU A 29 -33.03 0.77 -4.08
N GLY A 30 -32.95 2.10 -4.17
CA GLY A 30 -32.19 2.77 -5.21
C GLY A 30 -30.66 2.54 -5.12
N LEU A 31 -30.12 2.40 -3.92
CA LEU A 31 -28.71 2.05 -3.69
C LEU A 31 -28.42 0.61 -4.09
N LEU A 32 -29.29 -0.33 -3.76
CA LEU A 32 -29.17 -1.72 -4.19
C LEU A 32 -29.14 -1.83 -5.71
N ALA A 33 -29.99 -1.08 -6.41
CA ALA A 33 -30.00 -1.03 -7.87
C ALA A 33 -28.67 -0.51 -8.43
N GLN A 34 -27.94 0.37 -7.71
CA GLN A 34 -26.65 0.90 -8.14
C GLN A 34 -25.49 -0.09 -7.99
N VAL A 35 -25.59 -1.07 -7.09
CA VAL A 35 -24.56 -2.07 -6.84
C VAL A 35 -24.84 -3.42 -7.51
N ILE A 36 -26.04 -3.59 -8.10
CA ILE A 36 -26.33 -4.74 -8.96
C ILE A 36 -25.37 -4.74 -10.15
N GLY A 37 -24.64 -5.84 -10.34
CA GLY A 37 -23.60 -5.95 -11.37
C GLY A 37 -22.19 -5.57 -10.90
N GLY A 38 -22.02 -5.27 -9.63
CA GLY A 38 -20.74 -5.00 -8.98
C GLY A 38 -20.49 -3.51 -8.72
N PRO A 39 -19.39 -3.20 -8.03
CA PRO A 39 -19.03 -1.83 -7.67
C PRO A 39 -18.71 -1.00 -8.93
N ARG A 40 -19.09 0.26 -8.91
CA ARG A 40 -18.72 1.22 -9.96
C ARG A 40 -17.31 1.73 -9.70
N PRO A 41 -16.47 1.87 -10.74
CA PRO A 41 -15.16 2.52 -10.62
C PRO A 41 -15.29 3.91 -10.00
N ARG A 42 -14.39 4.25 -9.09
CA ARG A 42 -14.22 5.60 -8.55
C ARG A 42 -12.82 6.08 -8.91
N GLY A 43 -12.72 7.32 -9.37
CA GLY A 43 -11.49 7.89 -9.93
C GLY A 43 -11.27 7.48 -11.38
N ASP A 44 -10.27 8.10 -11.98
CA ASP A 44 -9.91 7.90 -13.38
C ASP A 44 -8.72 6.95 -13.50
N ALA A 45 -8.62 6.24 -14.63
CA ALA A 45 -7.36 5.63 -15.02
C ALA A 45 -6.37 6.76 -15.32
N PHE A 46 -5.26 6.84 -14.58
CA PHE A 46 -4.33 7.95 -14.67
C PHE A 46 -2.89 7.48 -14.66
N LEU A 47 -2.06 8.08 -15.51
CA LEU A 47 -0.63 7.79 -15.63
C LEU A 47 0.20 9.00 -15.17
N TRP A 48 1.13 8.78 -14.26
CA TRP A 48 2.18 9.74 -13.88
C TRP A 48 3.48 9.37 -14.59
N PRO A 49 3.92 10.14 -15.62
CA PRO A 49 5.18 9.87 -16.31
C PRO A 49 6.36 9.95 -15.35
N TRP A 50 7.20 8.91 -15.36
CA TRP A 50 8.35 8.79 -14.46
C TRP A 50 9.27 10.00 -14.48
N LYS A 51 9.62 10.50 -15.67
CA LYS A 51 10.51 11.66 -15.83
C LYS A 51 9.98 12.87 -15.04
N MET A 52 8.71 13.21 -15.22
CA MET A 52 8.08 14.32 -14.50
C MET A 52 8.11 14.11 -12.98
N VAL A 53 7.75 12.93 -12.52
CA VAL A 53 7.75 12.60 -11.07
C VAL A 53 9.15 12.73 -10.48
N TYR A 54 10.15 12.17 -11.16
CA TYR A 54 11.54 12.21 -10.72
C TYR A 54 12.08 13.64 -10.65
N GLU A 55 11.85 14.47 -11.69
CA GLU A 55 12.24 15.88 -11.73
C GLU A 55 11.61 16.66 -10.56
N LYS A 56 10.33 16.46 -10.28
CA LYS A 56 9.64 17.12 -9.15
C LYS A 56 10.14 16.63 -7.79
N LEU A 57 10.49 15.36 -7.66
CA LEU A 57 11.09 14.84 -6.44
C LEU A 57 12.50 15.44 -6.19
N GLN A 58 13.29 15.62 -7.23
CA GLN A 58 14.60 16.32 -7.16
C GLN A 58 14.41 17.79 -6.76
N GLU A 59 13.46 18.48 -7.37
CA GLU A 59 13.11 19.86 -7.03
C GLU A 59 12.70 19.99 -5.55
N ALA A 60 11.85 19.05 -5.05
CA ALA A 60 11.46 18.99 -3.64
C ALA A 60 12.67 18.87 -2.70
N CYS A 61 13.73 18.15 -3.11
CA CYS A 61 14.97 18.06 -2.34
C CYS A 61 15.74 19.38 -2.26
N GLY A 62 15.53 20.30 -3.20
CA GLY A 62 16.14 21.62 -3.22
C GLY A 62 15.34 22.66 -2.43
N VAL A 63 14.00 22.60 -2.48
CA VAL A 63 13.13 23.63 -1.89
C VAL A 63 12.69 23.29 -0.47
N LEU A 64 12.69 22.01 -0.08
CA LEU A 64 12.35 21.58 1.28
C LEU A 64 13.62 21.46 2.11
N GLU A 65 13.73 22.29 3.12
CA GLU A 65 14.68 22.11 4.21
C GLU A 65 14.36 20.84 5.01
N GLU A 66 15.20 20.49 5.97
CA GLU A 66 14.96 19.35 6.85
C GLU A 66 13.60 19.52 7.55
N SER A 67 12.60 18.78 7.07
CA SER A 67 11.26 18.83 7.64
C SER A 67 11.20 18.00 8.94
N PHE A 68 10.19 18.26 9.77
CA PHE A 68 9.88 17.49 10.97
C PHE A 68 9.93 15.96 10.78
N THR A 69 9.65 15.49 9.58
CA THR A 69 9.68 14.06 9.24
C THR A 69 10.91 13.66 8.42
N ALA A 70 11.81 14.60 8.06
CA ALA A 70 12.91 14.43 7.12
C ALA A 70 12.49 13.75 5.79
N ARG A 71 11.22 13.91 5.40
CA ARG A 71 10.62 13.20 4.28
C ARG A 71 10.32 14.13 3.13
N ARG A 72 10.94 13.85 2.01
CA ARG A 72 10.58 14.45 0.73
C ARG A 72 9.75 13.42 -0.01
N SER A 73 8.44 13.50 0.20
CA SER A 73 7.47 12.58 -0.39
C SER A 73 6.50 13.33 -1.28
N LEU A 74 6.30 12.83 -2.49
CA LEU A 74 5.26 13.29 -3.39
C LEU A 74 4.14 12.24 -3.42
N LEU A 75 2.91 12.68 -3.19
CA LEU A 75 1.73 11.82 -3.20
C LEU A 75 1.08 11.84 -4.58
N PHE A 76 0.69 10.68 -5.06
CA PHE A 76 0.00 10.52 -6.35
C PHE A 76 -1.51 10.69 -6.15
N ASN A 77 -2.02 11.88 -6.43
CA ASN A 77 -3.43 12.21 -6.28
C ASN A 77 -4.18 12.01 -7.61
N ASN A 78 -5.19 11.17 -7.59
CA ASN A 78 -6.02 10.90 -8.75
C ASN A 78 -6.97 12.08 -9.03
N PRO A 79 -6.97 12.67 -10.24
CA PRO A 79 -7.80 13.82 -10.55
C PRO A 79 -9.30 13.53 -10.47
N GLY A 80 -9.74 12.31 -10.66
CA GLY A 80 -11.15 11.89 -10.53
C GLY A 80 -11.61 11.63 -9.09
N LEU A 81 -10.74 11.84 -8.06
CA LEU A 81 -11.06 11.63 -6.65
C LEU A 81 -11.05 12.96 -5.87
N PRO A 82 -12.21 13.55 -5.58
CA PRO A 82 -12.27 14.83 -4.86
C PRO A 82 -11.75 14.76 -3.42
N THR A 83 -11.74 13.58 -2.80
CA THR A 83 -11.24 13.36 -1.44
C THR A 83 -9.74 13.10 -1.36
N GLY A 84 -9.03 13.10 -2.49
CA GLY A 84 -7.62 12.71 -2.58
C GLY A 84 -7.43 11.20 -2.59
N GLY A 85 -6.17 10.78 -2.71
CA GLY A 85 -5.79 9.36 -2.84
C GLY A 85 -5.41 9.00 -4.28
N THR A 86 -4.64 7.93 -4.43
CA THR A 86 -4.27 7.38 -5.75
C THR A 86 -5.41 6.56 -6.32
N THR A 87 -6.10 5.84 -5.44
CA THR A 87 -7.39 5.20 -5.67
C THR A 87 -8.31 5.50 -4.48
N HIS A 88 -9.55 5.05 -4.54
CA HIS A 88 -10.48 5.24 -3.41
C HIS A 88 -10.11 4.41 -2.16
N THR A 89 -9.15 3.50 -2.24
CA THR A 89 -8.68 2.69 -1.10
C THR A 89 -7.17 2.79 -0.87
N LEU A 90 -6.38 3.24 -1.84
CA LEU A 90 -4.93 3.27 -1.79
C LEU A 90 -4.38 4.69 -1.95
N LEU A 91 -3.34 5.00 -1.20
CA LEU A 91 -2.50 6.17 -1.40
C LEU A 91 -1.08 5.69 -1.74
N MET A 92 -0.61 6.04 -2.92
CA MET A 92 0.77 5.84 -3.34
C MET A 92 1.55 7.14 -3.17
N GLY A 93 2.79 7.03 -2.71
CA GLY A 93 3.73 8.13 -2.63
C GLY A 93 5.11 7.68 -3.06
N ILE A 94 5.92 8.61 -3.56
CA ILE A 94 7.35 8.39 -3.81
C ILE A 94 8.15 9.25 -2.86
N GLN A 95 9.13 8.64 -2.20
CA GLN A 95 9.93 9.30 -1.18
C GLN A 95 11.42 9.24 -1.51
N MET A 96 12.13 10.30 -1.16
CA MET A 96 13.59 10.37 -1.22
C MET A 96 14.15 10.79 0.13
N ILE A 97 15.23 10.13 0.55
CA ILE A 97 16.05 10.49 1.71
C ILE A 97 17.45 10.83 1.21
N LYS A 98 17.99 11.99 1.63
CA LYS A 98 19.34 12.42 1.25
C LYS A 98 20.41 11.64 2.02
N ALA A 99 21.65 11.83 1.59
CA ALA A 99 22.84 11.35 2.28
C ALA A 99 22.83 11.79 3.76
N ARG A 100 23.14 10.87 4.67
CA ARG A 100 23.23 11.11 6.12
C ARG A 100 21.94 11.55 6.81
N GLU A 101 20.78 11.46 6.14
CA GLU A 101 19.50 11.78 6.73
C GLU A 101 18.86 10.58 7.43
N ILE A 102 17.98 10.91 8.37
CA ILE A 102 17.11 9.96 9.07
C ILE A 102 15.66 10.43 8.95
N ALA A 103 14.72 9.51 8.88
CA ALA A 103 13.29 9.77 9.08
C ALA A 103 12.89 9.16 10.43
N TRP A 104 12.38 9.99 11.32
CA TRP A 104 12.13 9.64 12.71
C TRP A 104 11.14 8.50 12.88
N ALA A 105 11.36 7.74 13.94
CA ALA A 105 10.52 6.61 14.28
C ALA A 105 9.10 7.07 14.70
N HIS A 106 8.13 6.33 14.20
CA HIS A 106 6.72 6.52 14.51
C HIS A 106 5.97 5.22 14.21
N ARG A 107 4.72 5.16 14.59
CA ARG A 107 3.79 4.11 14.17
C ARG A 107 2.43 4.69 13.80
N HIS A 108 1.71 3.95 13.02
CA HIS A 108 0.34 4.29 12.64
C HIS A 108 -0.49 3.03 12.38
N THR A 109 -1.81 3.18 12.44
CA THR A 109 -2.74 2.08 12.16
C THR A 109 -2.82 1.70 10.68
N LEU A 110 -2.22 2.50 9.81
CA LEU A 110 -2.14 2.25 8.37
C LEU A 110 -1.12 1.14 8.08
N ALA A 111 -1.44 0.27 7.14
CA ALA A 111 -0.48 -0.66 6.56
C ALA A 111 0.28 0.01 5.40
N ALA A 112 1.57 -0.31 5.23
CA ALA A 112 2.37 0.16 4.12
C ALA A 112 3.18 -0.96 3.49
N ILE A 113 3.24 -0.92 2.16
CA ILE A 113 4.16 -1.71 1.33
C ILE A 113 5.15 -0.74 0.73
N ARG A 114 6.45 -1.00 0.90
CA ARG A 114 7.55 -0.19 0.37
C ARG A 114 8.27 -0.94 -0.72
N PHE A 115 8.36 -0.34 -1.90
CA PHE A 115 9.13 -0.86 -3.02
C PHE A 115 10.35 0.02 -3.28
N VAL A 116 11.54 -0.56 -3.13
CA VAL A 116 12.81 0.18 -3.24
C VAL A 116 13.14 0.42 -4.71
N ILE A 117 13.41 1.68 -5.07
CA ILE A 117 13.85 2.07 -6.42
C ILE A 117 15.37 2.25 -6.45
N LYS A 118 15.92 2.95 -5.45
CA LYS A 118 17.35 3.21 -5.30
C LYS A 118 17.76 2.98 -3.85
N GLY A 119 18.75 2.12 -3.64
CA GLY A 119 19.39 1.81 -2.37
C GLY A 119 20.65 0.99 -2.62
N ASP A 120 21.51 0.85 -1.63
CA ASP A 120 22.78 0.11 -1.73
C ASP A 120 22.92 -0.98 -0.65
N GLY A 121 21.81 -1.35 -0.01
CA GLY A 121 21.79 -2.29 1.10
C GLY A 121 22.35 -1.74 2.43
N LYS A 122 22.96 -0.54 2.44
CA LYS A 122 23.39 0.15 3.65
C LYS A 122 22.32 1.12 4.17
N VAL A 123 21.51 1.67 3.27
CA VAL A 123 20.26 2.34 3.64
C VAL A 123 19.28 1.28 4.12
N PHE A 124 18.55 1.56 5.18
CA PHE A 124 17.64 0.57 5.76
C PHE A 124 16.41 1.22 6.42
N THR A 125 15.35 0.44 6.48
CA THR A 125 14.19 0.68 7.34
C THR A 125 14.33 -0.19 8.58
N VAL A 126 13.98 0.34 9.76
CA VAL A 126 13.82 -0.45 10.98
C VAL A 126 12.33 -0.64 11.23
N VAL A 127 11.88 -1.89 11.39
CA VAL A 127 10.48 -2.22 11.69
C VAL A 127 10.44 -3.03 12.97
N ASP A 128 9.81 -2.50 14.02
CA ASP A 128 9.79 -3.09 15.39
C ASP A 128 11.20 -3.54 15.85
N GLY A 129 12.19 -2.70 15.60
CA GLY A 129 13.58 -2.94 15.93
C GLY A 129 14.31 -3.85 14.94
N GLU A 130 13.67 -4.45 13.94
CA GLU A 130 14.34 -5.26 12.93
C GLU A 130 14.84 -4.41 11.76
N LYS A 131 16.13 -4.53 11.48
CA LYS A 131 16.79 -3.83 10.38
C LYS A 131 16.49 -4.52 9.05
N CYS A 132 15.84 -3.81 8.14
CA CYS A 132 15.55 -4.24 6.78
C CYS A 132 16.39 -3.44 5.79
N PRO A 133 17.53 -3.97 5.30
CA PRO A 133 18.32 -3.32 4.27
C PRO A 133 17.52 -3.06 3.00
N MET A 134 17.81 -1.95 2.32
CA MET A 134 17.10 -1.52 1.11
C MET A 134 18.00 -1.70 -0.11
N GLU A 135 17.78 -2.78 -0.86
CA GLU A 135 18.39 -3.02 -2.17
C GLU A 135 17.35 -2.74 -3.28
N PRO A 136 17.77 -2.35 -4.50
CA PRO A 136 16.83 -2.05 -5.57
C PRO A 136 15.84 -3.20 -5.82
N PHE A 137 14.56 -2.84 -5.95
CA PHE A 137 13.42 -3.72 -6.22
C PHE A 137 13.02 -4.66 -5.08
N ASP A 138 13.62 -4.53 -3.91
CA ASP A 138 13.12 -5.20 -2.72
C ASP A 138 11.74 -4.65 -2.32
N LEU A 139 10.91 -5.55 -1.81
CA LEU A 139 9.65 -5.21 -1.17
C LEU A 139 9.82 -5.30 0.35
N ILE A 140 9.52 -4.21 1.07
CA ILE A 140 9.58 -4.15 2.52
C ILE A 140 8.18 -3.83 3.05
N LEU A 141 7.76 -4.55 4.07
CA LEU A 141 6.48 -4.35 4.72
C LEU A 141 6.62 -3.49 5.97
N THR A 142 5.67 -2.61 6.17
CA THR A 142 5.41 -1.91 7.43
C THR A 142 4.00 -2.27 7.87
N PRO A 143 3.84 -3.36 8.66
CA PRO A 143 2.53 -3.77 9.14
C PRO A 143 1.88 -2.71 10.02
N GLN A 144 0.55 -2.77 10.13
CA GLN A 144 -0.22 -1.87 10.99
C GLN A 144 0.33 -1.86 12.42
N TRP A 145 0.43 -0.66 12.97
CA TRP A 145 0.83 -0.41 14.35
C TRP A 145 2.25 -0.87 14.73
N THR A 146 3.14 -1.09 13.75
CA THR A 146 4.56 -1.36 13.98
C THR A 146 5.35 -0.06 14.00
N TRP A 147 6.30 0.07 14.94
CA TRP A 147 7.27 1.14 14.94
C TRP A 147 8.17 1.05 13.72
N HIS A 148 8.38 2.16 13.04
CA HIS A 148 9.30 2.17 11.89
C HIS A 148 9.99 3.52 11.73
N ASP A 149 11.25 3.45 11.28
CA ASP A 149 12.10 4.58 10.91
C ASP A 149 12.94 4.25 9.68
N HIS A 150 13.59 5.26 9.10
CA HIS A 150 14.48 5.08 7.95
C HIS A 150 15.79 5.78 8.20
N GLN A 151 16.88 5.11 7.87
CA GLN A 151 18.21 5.60 8.10
C GLN A 151 19.05 5.47 6.83
N ASN A 152 19.66 6.59 6.43
CA ASN A 152 20.61 6.64 5.33
C ASN A 152 22.01 7.02 5.84
N PRO A 153 22.83 6.06 6.26
CA PRO A 153 24.20 6.34 6.71
C PRO A 153 25.18 6.58 5.57
N THR A 154 24.72 6.56 4.30
CA THR A 154 25.59 6.62 3.11
C THR A 154 25.82 8.06 2.62
N HIS A 155 26.59 8.22 1.56
CA HIS A 155 26.83 9.49 0.88
C HIS A 155 25.90 9.69 -0.34
N GLU A 156 25.05 8.70 -0.64
CA GLU A 156 24.11 8.71 -1.76
C GLU A 156 22.68 8.93 -1.28
N THR A 157 21.82 9.37 -2.19
CA THR A 157 20.39 9.41 -1.95
C THR A 157 19.78 8.01 -2.10
N ALA A 158 18.75 7.72 -1.32
CA ALA A 158 17.89 6.55 -1.54
C ALA A 158 16.45 6.96 -1.87
N MET A 159 15.74 6.10 -2.57
CA MET A 159 14.41 6.39 -3.08
C MET A 159 13.55 5.13 -3.13
N TRP A 160 12.27 5.27 -2.80
CA TRP A 160 11.29 4.19 -2.81
C TRP A 160 9.87 4.70 -3.06
N VAL A 161 9.00 3.80 -3.46
CA VAL A 161 7.54 4.01 -3.50
C VAL A 161 6.92 3.36 -2.27
N ASP A 162 6.06 4.10 -1.59
CA ASP A 162 5.17 3.57 -0.55
C ASP A 162 3.74 3.47 -1.08
N VAL A 163 3.05 2.37 -0.79
CA VAL A 163 1.61 2.21 -1.01
C VAL A 163 0.95 1.90 0.33
N LEU A 164 0.00 2.74 0.71
CA LEU A 164 -0.70 2.67 1.98
C LEU A 164 -2.21 2.56 1.77
N ASP A 165 -2.89 1.96 2.73
CA ASP A 165 -4.34 1.83 2.79
C ASP A 165 -5.06 3.06 3.38
N VAL A 166 -4.45 4.26 3.28
CA VAL A 166 -4.93 5.51 3.90
C VAL A 166 -6.39 5.81 3.59
N PRO A 167 -6.87 5.87 2.33
CA PRO A 167 -8.27 6.21 2.06
C PRO A 167 -9.25 5.15 2.60
N PHE A 168 -8.85 3.88 2.60
CA PHE A 168 -9.64 2.80 3.19
C PHE A 168 -9.80 2.98 4.70
N MET A 169 -8.72 3.21 5.41
CA MET A 169 -8.71 3.42 6.85
C MET A 169 -9.42 4.72 7.25
N LEU A 170 -9.28 5.79 6.47
CA LEU A 170 -10.03 7.04 6.65
C LEU A 170 -11.55 6.81 6.52
N GLY A 171 -11.97 6.03 5.53
CA GLY A 171 -13.37 5.66 5.35
C GLY A 171 -13.97 4.90 6.54
N LEU A 172 -13.14 4.20 7.30
CA LEU A 172 -13.51 3.50 8.53
C LEU A 172 -13.30 4.32 9.81
N ASN A 173 -12.76 5.55 9.70
CA ASN A 173 -12.40 6.42 10.82
C ASN A 173 -11.41 5.77 11.81
N LEU A 174 -10.41 5.05 11.29
CA LEU A 174 -9.42 4.30 12.06
C LEU A 174 -7.99 4.87 12.07
N PRO A 175 -7.61 5.94 11.34
CA PRO A 175 -6.23 6.41 11.36
C PRO A 175 -5.82 6.91 12.74
N PHE A 176 -4.71 6.38 13.22
CA PHE A 176 -4.05 6.84 14.43
C PHE A 176 -2.54 6.90 14.17
N TYR A 177 -1.88 7.95 14.64
CA TYR A 177 -0.45 8.19 14.48
C TYR A 177 0.17 8.48 15.84
N GLU A 178 1.33 7.88 16.11
CA GLU A 178 2.08 8.06 17.34
C GLU A 178 3.57 8.26 17.03
N PRO A 179 4.20 9.36 17.46
CA PRO A 179 5.64 9.53 17.40
C PRO A 179 6.34 8.63 18.41
N TYR A 180 7.55 8.17 18.09
CA TYR A 180 8.33 7.33 18.99
C TYR A 180 8.71 8.09 20.27
N PRO A 181 8.51 7.52 21.46
CA PRO A 181 8.82 8.19 22.72
C PRO A 181 10.34 8.34 22.91
N GLY A 182 10.78 9.52 23.35
CA GLY A 182 12.17 9.80 23.68
C GLY A 182 13.04 10.05 22.46
N ASP A 183 13.90 9.11 22.12
CA ASP A 183 14.81 9.20 20.98
C ASP A 183 14.08 9.15 19.64
N LYS A 184 14.67 9.79 18.63
CA LYS A 184 14.11 9.87 17.28
C LYS A 184 14.16 8.53 16.49
N LEU A 185 14.94 7.55 16.98
CA LEU A 185 15.20 6.27 16.31
C LEU A 185 14.98 5.10 17.26
N GLN A 186 14.60 3.96 16.69
CA GLN A 186 14.57 2.69 17.37
C GLN A 186 15.98 2.12 17.55
N ALA A 187 16.18 1.27 18.57
CA ALA A 187 17.33 0.40 18.61
C ALA A 187 17.20 -0.68 17.51
N ALA A 188 18.11 -0.66 16.56
CA ALA A 188 18.10 -1.60 15.45
C ALA A 188 18.88 -2.88 15.78
N ARG A 189 18.34 -4.03 15.39
CA ARG A 189 18.97 -5.36 15.43
C ARG A 189 18.93 -5.98 14.04
N GLU A 190 19.77 -6.98 13.81
CA GLU A 190 19.73 -7.75 12.57
C GLU A 190 18.35 -8.37 12.33
N ASN A 191 17.93 -8.40 11.07
CA ASN A 191 16.61 -8.90 10.69
C ASN A 191 16.54 -10.43 10.81
N VAL A 192 16.01 -10.92 11.92
CA VAL A 192 15.85 -12.35 12.18
C VAL A 192 14.81 -12.99 11.25
N SER A 193 13.79 -12.25 10.83
CA SER A 193 12.75 -12.76 9.94
C SER A 193 13.29 -13.13 8.56
N GLU A 194 14.33 -12.44 8.07
CA GLU A 194 15.00 -12.77 6.81
C GLU A 194 15.71 -14.13 6.89
N HIS A 195 16.35 -14.46 8.02
CA HIS A 195 16.96 -15.76 8.23
C HIS A 195 15.94 -16.90 8.28
N LEU A 196 14.77 -16.66 8.86
CA LEU A 196 13.68 -17.62 8.90
C LEU A 196 13.12 -17.91 7.50
N GLN A 197 12.98 -16.88 6.69
CA GLN A 197 12.54 -17.00 5.30
C GLN A 197 13.51 -17.83 4.46
N GLN A 198 14.82 -17.61 4.61
CA GLN A 198 15.87 -18.36 3.91
C GLN A 198 15.84 -19.87 4.26
N ARG A 199 15.34 -20.23 5.44
CA ARG A 199 15.26 -21.61 5.94
C ARG A 199 13.88 -22.25 5.75
N ALA A 200 13.09 -21.77 4.81
CA ALA A 200 11.74 -22.25 4.51
C ALA A 200 10.72 -22.13 5.66
N GLY A 201 11.01 -21.33 6.69
CA GLY A 201 10.06 -21.01 7.77
C GLY A 201 9.69 -22.15 8.72
N PHE A 202 10.34 -23.34 8.64
CA PHE A 202 10.00 -24.49 9.48
C PHE A 202 10.49 -24.40 10.93
N VAL A 203 11.46 -23.52 11.20
CA VAL A 203 12.04 -23.32 12.53
C VAL A 203 12.19 -21.86 12.84
N ARG A 204 12.09 -21.52 14.13
CA ARG A 204 12.31 -20.16 14.63
C ARG A 204 13.10 -20.21 15.92
N PRO A 205 13.81 -19.14 16.31
CA PRO A 205 14.43 -19.05 17.62
C PRO A 205 13.39 -19.17 18.74
N ALA A 206 13.68 -20.04 19.73
CA ALA A 206 12.73 -20.30 20.82
C ALA A 206 12.51 -19.09 21.75
N TRP A 207 13.45 -18.15 21.76
CA TRP A 207 13.37 -16.90 22.52
C TRP A 207 12.63 -15.76 21.79
N GLU A 208 12.28 -15.95 20.52
CA GLU A 208 11.48 -15.00 19.75
C GLU A 208 10.01 -15.06 20.15
N ASN A 209 9.39 -13.87 20.28
CA ASN A 209 7.98 -13.80 20.62
C ASN A 209 7.12 -14.35 19.47
N ALA A 210 6.26 -15.32 19.77
CA ALA A 210 5.48 -16.10 18.80
C ALA A 210 4.48 -15.29 17.95
N LYS A 211 4.29 -13.99 18.22
CA LYS A 211 3.18 -13.19 17.71
C LYS A 211 3.50 -12.28 16.52
N LYS A 212 4.59 -12.52 15.80
CA LYS A 212 4.83 -11.76 14.56
C LYS A 212 4.04 -12.39 13.41
N GLU A 213 2.82 -11.92 13.24
CA GLU A 213 1.88 -12.39 12.21
C GLU A 213 2.27 -11.95 10.79
N ASN A 214 3.21 -11.01 10.67
CA ASN A 214 3.56 -10.37 9.41
C ASN A 214 5.02 -10.62 9.00
N LEU A 215 5.51 -11.84 9.17
CA LEU A 215 6.81 -12.25 8.63
C LEU A 215 6.64 -12.84 7.22
N PRO A 216 7.57 -12.61 6.30
CA PRO A 216 8.78 -11.79 6.43
C PRO A 216 8.47 -10.30 6.29
N LEU A 217 9.35 -9.45 6.84
CA LEU A 217 9.26 -7.99 6.64
C LEU A 217 9.88 -7.54 5.31
N ARG A 218 10.69 -8.38 4.67
CA ARG A 218 11.40 -8.07 3.42
C ARG A 218 11.35 -9.25 2.45
N TYR A 219 10.96 -8.99 1.22
CA TYR A 219 11.06 -9.90 0.08
C TYR A 219 12.16 -9.37 -0.83
N ARG A 220 13.27 -10.10 -0.95
CA ARG A 220 14.44 -9.64 -1.71
C ARG A 220 14.24 -9.89 -3.19
N TRP A 221 14.53 -8.90 -4.01
CA TRP A 221 14.45 -9.02 -5.47
C TRP A 221 15.29 -10.18 -6.01
N LYS A 222 16.50 -10.35 -5.49
CA LYS A 222 17.39 -11.45 -5.88
C LYS A 222 16.82 -12.86 -5.67
N ASP A 223 15.82 -13.01 -4.78
CA ASP A 223 15.13 -14.29 -4.56
C ASP A 223 13.86 -14.40 -5.41
N ILE A 224 13.26 -13.30 -5.80
CA ILE A 224 11.99 -13.24 -6.55
C ILE A 224 12.23 -13.24 -8.06
N GLU A 225 13.19 -12.46 -8.56
CA GLU A 225 13.46 -12.34 -9.99
C GLU A 225 13.76 -13.69 -10.67
N PRO A 226 14.60 -14.59 -10.11
CA PRO A 226 14.85 -15.89 -10.72
C PRO A 226 13.59 -16.75 -10.84
N GLN A 227 12.68 -16.67 -9.89
CA GLN A 227 11.40 -17.39 -9.92
C GLN A 227 10.50 -16.84 -11.03
N LEU A 228 10.37 -15.52 -11.12
CA LEU A 228 9.59 -14.85 -12.16
C LEU A 228 10.13 -15.20 -13.56
N ARG A 229 11.45 -15.08 -13.76
CA ARG A 229 12.11 -15.42 -15.04
C ARG A 229 12.07 -16.91 -15.37
N GLY A 230 12.15 -17.77 -14.35
CA GLY A 230 12.03 -19.23 -14.53
C GLY A 230 10.67 -19.65 -15.11
N LEU A 231 9.64 -18.84 -14.92
CA LEU A 231 8.30 -19.07 -15.44
C LEU A 231 8.04 -18.38 -16.79
N ALA A 232 8.99 -17.60 -17.33
CA ALA A 232 8.80 -16.79 -18.52
C ALA A 232 8.30 -17.56 -19.76
N ASN A 233 8.64 -18.86 -19.86
CA ASN A 233 8.22 -19.74 -20.96
C ASN A 233 6.91 -20.50 -20.68
N GLN A 234 6.30 -20.34 -19.51
CA GLN A 234 5.02 -20.96 -19.19
C GLN A 234 3.87 -20.18 -19.86
N PRO A 235 2.71 -20.81 -20.07
CA PRO A 235 1.56 -20.13 -20.68
C PRO A 235 1.13 -18.89 -19.91
N GLY A 236 1.18 -18.93 -18.57
CA GLY A 236 0.71 -17.85 -17.70
C GLY A 236 -0.81 -17.67 -17.71
N SER A 237 -1.24 -16.55 -17.14
CA SER A 237 -2.64 -16.11 -17.16
C SER A 237 -2.95 -15.42 -18.50
N PRO A 238 -4.09 -15.69 -19.15
CA PRO A 238 -4.48 -14.94 -20.34
C PRO A 238 -4.83 -13.46 -20.03
N TYR A 239 -4.91 -13.09 -18.75
CA TYR A 239 -5.25 -11.75 -18.28
C TYR A 239 -4.04 -10.99 -17.75
N ASP A 240 -3.05 -11.72 -17.18
CA ASP A 240 -1.95 -11.10 -16.43
C ASP A 240 -0.57 -11.53 -16.98
N GLY A 241 -0.51 -12.46 -17.95
CA GLY A 241 0.76 -13.05 -18.37
C GLY A 241 1.38 -13.89 -17.27
N ILE A 242 2.66 -13.71 -16.99
CA ILE A 242 3.33 -14.34 -15.84
C ILE A 242 3.21 -13.41 -14.64
N ALA A 243 2.42 -13.80 -13.65
CA ALA A 243 2.20 -13.03 -12.42
C ALA A 243 2.45 -13.89 -11.19
N LEU A 244 3.20 -13.37 -10.23
CA LEU A 244 3.47 -14.00 -8.94
C LEU A 244 2.94 -13.10 -7.83
N GLU A 245 2.20 -13.68 -6.90
CA GLU A 245 1.78 -13.01 -5.68
C GLU A 245 2.87 -13.10 -4.61
N TYR A 246 3.16 -12.00 -3.93
CA TYR A 246 3.94 -12.00 -2.71
C TYR A 246 3.06 -12.49 -1.57
N VAL A 247 3.33 -13.68 -1.06
CA VAL A 247 2.50 -14.31 -0.03
C VAL A 247 3.15 -14.23 1.35
N ASN A 248 2.34 -14.09 2.37
CA ASN A 248 2.79 -14.27 3.74
C ASN A 248 2.98 -15.78 4.01
N PRO A 249 4.19 -16.27 4.24
CA PRO A 249 4.46 -17.71 4.37
C PRO A 249 3.87 -18.33 5.65
N ILE A 250 3.46 -17.51 6.62
CA ILE A 250 2.86 -18.00 7.86
C ILE A 250 1.36 -18.28 7.65
N THR A 251 0.67 -17.40 6.92
CA THR A 251 -0.78 -17.50 6.71
C THR A 251 -1.16 -18.12 5.37
N GLY A 252 -0.24 -18.11 4.40
CA GLY A 252 -0.51 -18.48 3.01
C GLY A 252 -1.36 -17.45 2.25
N GLY A 253 -1.68 -16.33 2.90
CA GLY A 253 -2.50 -15.25 2.34
C GLY A 253 -1.68 -14.06 1.85
N PRO A 254 -2.32 -12.90 1.63
CA PRO A 254 -1.65 -11.69 1.16
C PRO A 254 -0.57 -11.20 2.12
N THR A 255 0.32 -10.36 1.62
CA THR A 255 1.44 -9.80 2.41
C THR A 255 0.99 -9.10 3.68
N LEU A 256 -0.12 -8.36 3.62
CA LEU A 256 -0.73 -7.66 4.75
C LEU A 256 -2.26 -7.82 4.72
N PRO A 257 -2.96 -7.68 5.84
CA PRO A 257 -4.40 -7.89 5.91
C PRO A 257 -5.24 -7.04 4.93
N THR A 258 -4.77 -5.84 4.60
CA THR A 258 -5.47 -4.88 3.74
C THR A 258 -4.80 -4.69 2.37
N LEU A 259 -3.60 -5.23 2.18
CA LEU A 259 -2.77 -5.03 0.99
C LEU A 259 -2.21 -6.35 0.48
N SER A 260 -2.44 -6.66 -0.79
CA SER A 260 -1.69 -7.69 -1.53
C SER A 260 -0.73 -7.02 -2.52
N CYS A 261 0.35 -7.73 -2.85
CA CYS A 261 1.34 -7.27 -3.80
C CYS A 261 1.64 -8.38 -4.82
N TRP A 262 1.83 -7.97 -6.06
CA TRP A 262 2.09 -8.86 -7.18
C TRP A 262 3.27 -8.35 -7.98
N ILE A 263 4.04 -9.27 -8.57
CA ILE A 263 5.03 -8.95 -9.60
C ILE A 263 4.62 -9.64 -10.90
N GLN A 264 4.66 -8.89 -12.00
CA GLN A 264 4.17 -9.32 -13.30
C GLN A 264 5.27 -9.18 -14.34
N LEU A 265 5.36 -10.17 -15.24
CA LEU A 265 6.22 -10.16 -16.40
C LEU A 265 5.35 -10.36 -17.65
N LEU A 266 5.35 -9.37 -18.52
CA LEU A 266 4.79 -9.46 -19.86
C LEU A 266 5.94 -9.65 -20.86
N ARG A 267 5.78 -10.61 -21.75
CA ARG A 267 6.78 -10.90 -22.79
C ARG A 267 6.69 -9.85 -23.91
N PRO A 268 7.77 -9.62 -24.65
CA PRO A 268 7.71 -8.74 -25.82
C PRO A 268 6.58 -9.12 -26.77
N GLY A 269 5.72 -8.17 -27.12
CA GLY A 269 4.56 -8.37 -27.97
C GLY A 269 3.38 -9.15 -27.35
N GLU A 270 3.41 -9.41 -26.06
CA GLU A 270 2.30 -10.09 -25.37
C GLU A 270 1.10 -9.15 -25.18
N HIS A 271 -0.08 -9.66 -25.51
CA HIS A 271 -1.35 -8.98 -25.33
C HIS A 271 -2.23 -9.77 -24.36
N THR A 272 -2.59 -9.16 -23.25
CA THR A 272 -3.50 -9.76 -22.27
C THR A 272 -4.96 -9.41 -22.58
N LYS A 273 -5.88 -10.23 -22.10
CA LYS A 273 -7.33 -9.97 -22.21
C LYS A 273 -7.76 -8.93 -21.19
N LYS A 274 -8.75 -8.13 -21.55
CA LYS A 274 -9.40 -7.20 -20.64
C LYS A 274 -10.07 -7.94 -19.49
N HIS A 275 -9.87 -7.46 -18.27
CA HIS A 275 -10.54 -7.94 -17.07
C HIS A 275 -10.70 -6.82 -16.07
N ARG A 276 -11.37 -7.09 -14.96
CA ARG A 276 -11.53 -6.16 -13.86
C ARG A 276 -11.59 -6.90 -12.52
N HIS A 277 -11.14 -6.24 -11.49
CA HIS A 277 -11.22 -6.69 -10.11
C HIS A 277 -12.18 -5.79 -9.31
N THR A 278 -12.67 -6.27 -8.18
CA THR A 278 -13.41 -5.46 -7.20
C THR A 278 -12.48 -4.61 -6.34
N SER A 279 -11.20 -4.96 -6.29
CA SER A 279 -10.14 -4.21 -5.59
C SER A 279 -9.60 -3.07 -6.45
N SER A 280 -9.07 -2.06 -5.78
CA SER A 280 -8.23 -1.04 -6.42
C SER A 280 -6.84 -1.58 -6.70
N ALA A 281 -6.20 -1.08 -7.75
CA ALA A 281 -4.82 -1.43 -8.07
C ALA A 281 -4.01 -0.18 -8.44
N VAL A 282 -2.73 -0.21 -8.07
CA VAL A 282 -1.70 0.71 -8.54
C VAL A 282 -0.59 -0.12 -9.15
N TYR A 283 -0.05 0.36 -10.27
CA TYR A 283 1.02 -0.32 -11.01
C TYR A 283 2.26 0.56 -11.03
N PHE A 284 3.41 -0.06 -10.79
CA PHE A 284 4.71 0.57 -10.95
C PHE A 284 5.52 -0.24 -11.98
N VAL A 285 5.91 0.39 -13.08
CA VAL A 285 6.71 -0.25 -14.14
C VAL A 285 8.17 -0.27 -13.70
N VAL A 286 8.72 -1.47 -13.48
CA VAL A 286 10.11 -1.70 -13.05
C VAL A 286 11.07 -1.65 -14.24
N GLY A 287 10.63 -2.13 -15.39
CA GLY A 287 11.43 -2.14 -16.61
C GLY A 287 10.59 -2.45 -17.85
N GLY A 288 11.05 -1.99 -18.99
CA GLY A 288 10.34 -2.14 -20.25
C GLY A 288 9.30 -1.05 -20.52
N GLU A 289 8.55 -1.22 -21.58
CA GLU A 289 7.48 -0.33 -22.04
C GLU A 289 6.23 -1.15 -22.37
N GLY A 290 5.07 -0.62 -22.07
CA GLY A 290 3.78 -1.24 -22.34
C GLY A 290 2.69 -0.19 -22.47
N THR A 291 1.54 -0.63 -23.01
CA THR A 291 0.32 0.19 -23.14
C THR A 291 -0.84 -0.54 -22.47
N THR A 292 -1.66 0.19 -21.70
CA THR A 292 -2.87 -0.31 -21.07
C THR A 292 -4.09 0.49 -21.49
#